data_1fb23539aa7d4393fb55720e2a2b0f5b
#
_entry.id   1fb23539aa7d4393fb55720e2a2b0f5b
#
_cell.length_a   1.000
_cell.length_b   1.000
_cell.length_c   1.000
_cell.angle_alpha   90.00
_cell.angle_beta   90.00
_cell.angle_gamma   90.00
#
_symmetry.space_group_name_H-M   'P 1'
#
loop_
_entity.id
_entity.type
_entity.pdbx_description
1 polymer ?
#
loop_
_entity_poly.entity_id
_entity_poly.type
_entity_poly.pdbx_seq_one_letter_code
_entity_poly.pdbx_strand_id
1 'polypeptide(L)'
;DDKSQTGKMENDSKDSFSKEMDGDNITKGELNRSESNASFNQNTQNNITRQNFQIKRSSENFTTISNAIRRAGGITSKTDLSRIEIIRDIPIGKGGGKQRAIVDFTSFLNESDPTNDIRLFDGDRIFLPKLAIASSDIIPKSILSGLSPRFITVDIFGRVENPGTVKLPLEAALSDAIDLTGPIKPLSGKIVLIRYNKDGTILNKNISYSARAKRGSRRNPFVKQGDLISVKNSILGKTTGVIREITGPFIGIYTTK
;
A
#
# COMPACT_ATOMS: atom_id res chain seq x y z
N ASP A 1 -13.23 41.86 47.85
CA ASP A 1 -12.06 41.86 48.74
C ASP A 1 -10.97 41.03 48.07
N ASP A 2 -9.82 41.40 47.74
CA ASP A 2 -8.98 42.57 47.85
C ASP A 2 -7.71 42.28 47.05
N LYS A 3 -7.37 43.22 46.20
CA LYS A 3 -6.05 43.78 45.88
C LYS A 3 -4.84 42.87 45.58
N SER A 4 -4.29 42.98 44.41
CA SER A 4 -3.22 43.92 43.90
C SER A 4 -1.81 43.55 44.35
N GLN A 5 -0.84 43.47 43.43
CA GLN A 5 0.17 44.46 43.06
C GLN A 5 1.22 43.82 42.18
N THR A 6 1.39 44.28 41.01
CA THR A 6 2.47 45.07 40.37
C THR A 6 3.88 44.99 40.97
N GLY A 7 4.84 44.70 40.10
CA GLY A 7 6.26 44.90 40.37
C GLY A 7 7.11 44.88 39.09
N LYS A 8 7.14 46.01 38.44
CA LYS A 8 8.04 46.43 37.34
C LYS A 8 9.39 46.83 37.97
N MET A 9 10.48 46.36 37.47
CA MET A 9 11.78 47.07 37.56
C MET A 9 12.63 46.86 36.33
N GLU A 10 12.71 47.90 35.55
CA GLU A 10 13.80 48.27 34.69
C GLU A 10 15.08 48.54 35.50
N ASN A 11 16.22 48.18 34.98
CA ASN A 11 17.36 49.12 35.07
C ASN A 11 18.41 48.81 34.00
N ASP A 12 18.66 49.86 33.24
CA ASP A 12 19.80 50.16 32.42
C ASP A 12 21.10 50.11 33.18
N SER A 13 22.19 49.70 32.52
CA SER A 13 23.40 50.50 32.50
C SER A 13 24.37 50.02 31.41
N LYS A 14 24.61 50.89 30.48
CA LYS A 14 25.78 50.99 29.59
C LYS A 14 27.04 51.06 30.44
N ASP A 15 28.09 50.41 30.02
CA ASP A 15 29.38 51.09 29.95
C ASP A 15 30.33 50.40 28.95
N SER A 16 30.82 51.25 28.08
CA SER A 16 31.84 51.06 27.07
C SER A 16 33.22 50.89 27.71
N PHE A 17 34.02 49.94 27.24
CA PHE A 17 35.47 50.07 27.29
C PHE A 17 36.10 49.45 26.03
N SER A 18 36.53 50.33 25.15
CA SER A 18 37.49 50.09 24.08
C SER A 18 38.88 49.85 24.65
N LYS A 19 39.52 48.79 24.20
CA LYS A 19 40.99 48.74 24.20
C LYS A 19 41.46 47.89 23.05
N GLU A 20 42.01 48.55 22.04
CA GLU A 20 42.93 47.99 21.07
C GLU A 20 44.13 47.38 21.76
N MET A 21 44.57 46.22 21.35
CA MET A 21 45.98 45.83 21.27
C MET A 21 46.16 44.61 20.33
N ASP A 22 46.87 44.93 19.28
CA ASP A 22 47.89 44.21 18.56
C ASP A 22 47.99 42.67 18.59
N GLY A 23 48.06 42.17 17.37
CA GLY A 23 49.21 41.44 16.87
C GLY A 23 49.27 39.93 17.05
N ASP A 24 49.08 39.27 15.91
CA ASP A 24 49.84 38.10 15.46
C ASP A 24 50.24 37.02 16.48
N ASN A 25 49.53 35.93 16.47
CA ASN A 25 50.05 34.57 16.37
C ASN A 25 48.94 33.52 16.55
N ILE A 26 48.12 33.36 15.53
CA ILE A 26 47.32 32.12 15.45
C ILE A 26 48.25 31.06 14.88
N THR A 27 48.79 30.26 15.76
CA THR A 27 49.71 29.16 15.44
C THR A 27 49.05 28.19 14.50
N LYS A 28 49.78 27.79 13.44
CA LYS A 28 49.40 26.75 12.45
C LYS A 28 48.86 25.44 13.04
N GLY A 29 48.91 25.23 14.33
CA GLY A 29 48.44 24.06 15.06
C GLY A 29 46.92 24.01 15.28
N GLU A 30 46.25 25.18 15.43
CA GLU A 30 44.79 25.22 15.68
C GLU A 30 43.97 25.05 14.40
N LEU A 31 44.47 25.54 13.26
CA LEU A 31 43.83 25.31 11.95
C LEU A 31 43.84 23.84 11.55
N ASN A 32 44.95 23.12 11.82
CA ASN A 32 45.03 21.68 11.53
C ASN A 32 44.13 20.83 12.46
N ARG A 33 43.84 21.34 13.67
CA ARG A 33 42.97 20.61 14.62
C ARG A 33 41.48 20.78 14.30
N SER A 34 41.10 21.94 13.76
CA SER A 34 39.71 22.16 13.30
C SER A 34 39.38 21.40 12.01
N GLU A 35 40.34 21.32 11.07
CA GLU A 35 40.16 20.55 9.83
C GLU A 35 40.17 19.05 10.08
N SER A 36 41.00 18.54 11.00
CA SER A 36 40.98 17.10 11.34
C SER A 36 39.70 16.70 12.06
N ASN A 37 39.12 17.55 12.91
CA ASN A 37 37.85 17.28 13.57
C ASN A 37 36.66 17.37 12.59
N ALA A 38 36.69 18.29 11.62
CA ALA A 38 35.66 18.38 10.60
C ALA A 38 35.69 17.19 9.65
N SER A 39 36.88 16.72 9.23
CA SER A 39 37.00 15.55 8.37
C SER A 39 36.67 14.25 9.10
N PHE A 40 37.01 14.13 10.40
CA PHE A 40 36.62 12.97 11.22
C PHE A 40 35.10 12.89 11.41
N ASN A 41 34.44 14.02 11.70
CA ASN A 41 32.99 14.06 11.86
C ASN A 41 32.25 13.77 10.54
N GLN A 42 32.74 14.26 9.40
CA GLN A 42 32.13 13.95 8.10
C GLN A 42 32.29 12.47 7.72
N ASN A 43 33.46 11.89 7.98
CA ASN A 43 33.65 10.44 7.72
C ASN A 43 32.81 9.56 8.64
N THR A 44 32.63 9.95 9.90
CA THR A 44 31.80 9.21 10.85
C THR A 44 30.32 9.31 10.47
N GLN A 45 29.84 10.49 10.10
CA GLN A 45 28.46 10.68 9.63
C GLN A 45 28.20 9.93 8.32
N ASN A 46 29.12 9.97 7.36
CA ASN A 46 29.01 9.23 6.11
C ASN A 46 29.01 7.71 6.33
N ASN A 47 29.79 7.22 7.29
CA ASN A 47 29.80 5.79 7.62
C ASN A 47 28.51 5.36 8.32
N ILE A 48 27.98 6.16 9.25
CA ILE A 48 26.69 5.89 9.91
C ILE A 48 25.56 5.91 8.88
N THR A 49 25.55 6.89 7.97
CA THR A 49 24.54 6.97 6.91
C THR A 49 24.64 5.79 5.95
N ARG A 50 25.86 5.36 5.57
CA ARG A 50 26.08 4.19 4.72
C ARG A 50 25.68 2.89 5.41
N GLN A 51 26.00 2.73 6.70
CA GLN A 51 25.57 1.56 7.48
C GLN A 51 24.05 1.51 7.64
N ASN A 52 23.40 2.62 7.94
CA ASN A 52 21.94 2.70 8.03
C ASN A 52 21.28 2.42 6.68
N PHE A 53 21.88 2.84 5.56
CA PHE A 53 21.40 2.55 4.22
C PHE A 53 21.57 1.06 3.84
N GLN A 54 22.67 0.44 4.26
CA GLN A 54 22.93 -0.98 4.07
C GLN A 54 22.00 -1.85 4.93
N ILE A 55 21.78 -1.46 6.20
CA ILE A 55 20.84 -2.15 7.09
C ILE A 55 19.41 -2.07 6.55
N LYS A 56 19.00 -0.90 6.02
CA LYS A 56 17.68 -0.74 5.42
C LYS A 56 17.51 -1.59 4.15
N ARG A 57 18.55 -1.68 3.30
CA ARG A 57 18.53 -2.55 2.11
C ARG A 57 18.52 -4.04 2.47
N SER A 58 19.22 -4.46 3.51
CA SER A 58 19.23 -5.86 3.93
C SER A 58 17.91 -6.30 4.56
N SER A 59 17.18 -5.40 5.24
CA SER A 59 15.84 -5.70 5.76
C SER A 59 14.75 -5.74 4.68
N GLU A 60 14.95 -5.04 3.55
CA GLU A 60 14.00 -5.06 2.42
C GLU A 60 14.08 -6.34 1.57
N ASN A 61 15.15 -7.13 1.69
CA ASN A 61 15.34 -8.34 0.89
C ASN A 61 14.63 -9.59 1.44
N PHE A 62 14.09 -9.54 2.65
CA PHE A 62 13.38 -10.68 3.20
C PHE A 62 11.87 -10.51 3.03
N THR A 63 11.24 -11.50 2.42
CA THR A 63 9.78 -11.54 2.36
C THR A 63 9.24 -11.91 3.73
N THR A 64 8.40 -11.07 4.32
CA THR A 64 7.68 -11.31 5.57
C THR A 64 6.21 -11.53 5.30
N ILE A 65 5.43 -11.92 6.33
CA ILE A 65 3.98 -12.04 6.24
C ILE A 65 3.37 -10.74 5.73
N SER A 66 3.74 -9.58 6.30
CA SER A 66 3.22 -8.26 5.91
C SER A 66 3.52 -7.96 4.44
N ASN A 67 4.74 -8.23 3.99
CA ASN A 67 5.14 -8.04 2.60
C ASN A 67 4.37 -8.94 1.64
N ALA A 68 4.15 -10.21 2.02
CA ALA A 68 3.36 -11.15 1.22
C ALA A 68 1.90 -10.68 1.10
N ILE A 69 1.28 -10.24 2.20
CA ILE A 69 -0.07 -9.70 2.21
C ILE A 69 -0.17 -8.44 1.33
N ARG A 70 0.76 -7.49 1.45
CA ARG A 70 0.81 -6.29 0.58
C ARG A 70 0.92 -6.64 -0.89
N ARG A 71 1.82 -7.57 -1.25
CA ARG A 71 1.96 -8.05 -2.64
C ARG A 71 0.72 -8.77 -3.14
N ALA A 72 -0.04 -9.40 -2.24
CA ALA A 72 -1.32 -10.01 -2.56
C ALA A 72 -2.46 -8.98 -2.80
N GLY A 73 -2.22 -7.69 -2.49
CA GLY A 73 -3.21 -6.62 -2.63
C GLY A 73 -3.91 -6.26 -1.32
N GLY A 74 -3.35 -6.67 -0.17
CA GLY A 74 -3.89 -6.41 1.15
C GLY A 74 -4.92 -7.46 1.61
N ILE A 75 -5.73 -7.05 2.58
CA ILE A 75 -6.76 -7.90 3.21
C ILE A 75 -8.16 -7.40 2.90
N THR A 76 -9.16 -8.18 3.27
CA THR A 76 -10.59 -7.84 3.15
C THR A 76 -11.22 -7.69 4.52
N SER A 77 -12.40 -7.08 4.59
CA SER A 77 -13.20 -6.94 5.83
C SER A 77 -13.55 -8.28 6.50
N LYS A 78 -13.41 -9.39 5.77
CA LYS A 78 -13.64 -10.76 6.28
C LYS A 78 -12.36 -11.52 6.61
N THR A 79 -11.19 -10.93 6.55
CA THR A 79 -9.94 -11.64 6.84
C THR A 79 -9.77 -11.81 8.34
N ASP A 80 -9.48 -13.04 8.77
CA ASP A 80 -9.11 -13.36 10.14
C ASP A 80 -7.58 -13.33 10.29
N LEU A 81 -7.07 -12.30 10.96
CA LEU A 81 -5.64 -12.14 11.20
C LEU A 81 -5.18 -12.81 12.51
N SER A 82 -6.10 -13.27 13.37
CA SER A 82 -5.72 -13.94 14.63
C SER A 82 -5.17 -15.36 14.40
N ARG A 83 -5.36 -15.92 13.21
CA ARG A 83 -5.05 -17.32 12.92
C ARG A 83 -4.46 -17.52 11.53
N ILE A 84 -3.46 -16.72 11.17
CA ILE A 84 -2.73 -16.93 9.90
C ILE A 84 -1.98 -18.26 9.96
N GLU A 85 -2.20 -19.10 8.97
CA GLU A 85 -1.50 -20.38 8.86
C GLU A 85 -0.36 -20.28 7.85
N ILE A 86 0.82 -20.74 8.27
CA ILE A 86 2.00 -20.86 7.40
C ILE A 86 2.33 -22.33 7.28
N ILE A 87 2.41 -22.82 6.05
CA ILE A 87 2.75 -24.21 5.75
C ILE A 87 4.05 -24.20 4.95
N ARG A 88 5.06 -24.90 5.47
CA ARG A 88 6.39 -25.06 4.88
C ARG A 88 6.67 -26.52 4.57
N ASP A 89 7.12 -26.80 3.36
CA ASP A 89 7.58 -28.13 2.99
C ASP A 89 9.02 -28.34 3.49
N ILE A 90 9.27 -29.46 4.21
CA ILE A 90 10.58 -29.81 4.73
C ILE A 90 11.31 -30.63 3.65
N PRO A 91 12.53 -30.23 3.24
CA PRO A 91 13.31 -31.00 2.27
C PRO A 91 13.52 -32.46 2.72
N ILE A 92 13.50 -33.40 1.78
CA ILE A 92 13.67 -34.85 2.05
C ILE A 92 14.95 -35.11 2.81
N GLY A 93 16.06 -34.41 2.50
CA GLY A 93 17.33 -34.52 3.21
C GLY A 93 17.30 -34.07 4.68
N LYS A 94 16.18 -33.41 5.13
CA LYS A 94 15.93 -33.01 6.53
C LYS A 94 14.78 -33.79 7.16
N GLY A 95 14.40 -34.93 6.59
CA GLY A 95 13.33 -35.79 7.11
C GLY A 95 12.02 -35.70 6.33
N GLY A 96 11.86 -34.76 5.42
CA GLY A 96 10.63 -34.56 4.61
C GLY A 96 9.43 -34.17 5.45
N GLY A 97 8.26 -34.02 4.77
CA GLY A 97 6.99 -33.66 5.41
C GLY A 97 6.68 -32.18 5.37
N LYS A 98 5.76 -31.75 6.25
CA LYS A 98 5.28 -30.35 6.31
C LYS A 98 5.32 -29.84 7.74
N GLN A 99 5.81 -28.62 7.89
CA GLN A 99 5.71 -27.85 9.12
C GLN A 99 4.57 -26.85 9.00
N ARG A 100 3.74 -26.75 10.03
CA ARG A 100 2.64 -25.80 10.12
C ARG A 100 2.85 -24.91 11.33
N ALA A 101 2.71 -23.60 11.13
CA ALA A 101 2.68 -22.60 12.19
C ALA A 101 1.37 -21.82 12.11
N ILE A 102 0.83 -21.45 13.27
CA ILE A 102 -0.31 -20.54 13.39
C ILE A 102 0.22 -19.28 14.04
N VAL A 103 -0.07 -18.12 13.43
CA VAL A 103 0.43 -16.81 13.84
C VAL A 103 -0.74 -15.89 14.10
N ASP A 104 -0.76 -15.25 15.26
CA ASP A 104 -1.64 -14.12 15.55
C ASP A 104 -0.98 -12.83 15.05
N PHE A 105 -1.62 -12.20 14.07
CA PHE A 105 -1.14 -10.99 13.42
C PHE A 105 -1.97 -9.74 13.78
N THR A 106 -2.80 -9.84 14.80
CA THR A 106 -3.69 -8.75 15.23
C THR A 106 -2.93 -7.56 15.82
N SER A 107 -1.81 -7.80 16.52
CA SER A 107 -0.94 -6.75 17.04
C SER A 107 -0.35 -5.88 15.94
N PHE A 108 0.04 -6.48 14.81
CA PHE A 108 0.50 -5.73 13.63
C PHE A 108 -0.58 -4.79 13.10
N LEU A 109 -1.84 -5.22 13.10
CA LEU A 109 -2.96 -4.41 12.62
C LEU A 109 -3.28 -3.24 13.56
N ASN A 110 -3.24 -3.48 14.87
CA ASN A 110 -3.65 -2.50 15.88
C ASN A 110 -2.54 -1.52 16.24
N GLU A 111 -1.31 -2.00 16.39
CA GLU A 111 -0.17 -1.27 16.96
C GLU A 111 0.99 -1.13 15.97
N SER A 112 0.88 -1.72 14.78
CA SER A 112 1.97 -1.86 13.80
C SER A 112 3.19 -2.57 14.39
N ASP A 113 2.97 -3.46 15.38
CA ASP A 113 3.99 -4.24 16.04
C ASP A 113 4.53 -5.34 15.10
N PRO A 114 5.82 -5.31 14.73
CA PRO A 114 6.41 -6.28 13.82
C PRO A 114 6.79 -7.61 14.50
N THR A 115 6.55 -7.80 15.79
CA THR A 115 7.02 -8.97 16.55
C THR A 115 6.62 -10.29 15.91
N ASN A 116 5.40 -10.36 15.36
CA ASN A 116 4.87 -11.55 14.68
C ASN A 116 5.02 -11.48 13.15
N ASP A 117 5.75 -10.50 12.61
CA ASP A 117 5.98 -10.40 11.15
C ASP A 117 7.11 -11.35 10.71
N ILE A 118 6.81 -12.64 10.76
CA ILE A 118 7.75 -13.73 10.54
C ILE A 118 8.28 -13.69 9.10
N ARG A 119 9.59 -13.97 8.96
CA ARG A 119 10.25 -14.16 7.67
C ARG A 119 9.73 -15.41 6.98
N LEU A 120 9.40 -15.25 5.71
CA LEU A 120 8.98 -16.32 4.82
C LEU A 120 10.14 -16.79 3.96
N PHE A 121 10.09 -18.06 3.58
CA PHE A 121 11.02 -18.69 2.67
C PHE A 121 10.32 -19.10 1.37
N ASP A 122 11.11 -19.35 0.36
CA ASP A 122 10.57 -19.84 -0.91
C ASP A 122 9.83 -21.16 -0.72
N GLY A 123 8.66 -21.28 -1.34
CA GLY A 123 7.77 -22.43 -1.18
C GLY A 123 6.82 -22.37 0.03
N ASP A 124 6.94 -21.37 0.93
CA ASP A 124 5.97 -21.20 2.02
C ASP A 124 4.60 -20.87 1.47
N ARG A 125 3.57 -21.49 2.00
CA ARG A 125 2.17 -21.23 1.71
C ARG A 125 1.54 -20.54 2.91
N ILE A 126 0.90 -19.38 2.66
CA ILE A 126 0.20 -18.62 3.69
C ILE A 126 -1.29 -18.73 3.44
N PHE A 127 -2.02 -19.12 4.45
CA PHE A 127 -3.47 -19.18 4.42
C PHE A 127 -4.05 -18.20 5.44
N LEU A 128 -4.90 -17.29 4.96
CA LEU A 128 -5.65 -16.34 5.79
C LEU A 128 -7.11 -16.82 5.88
N PRO A 129 -7.56 -17.27 7.05
CA PRO A 129 -8.94 -17.69 7.25
C PRO A 129 -9.91 -16.53 7.05
N LYS A 130 -11.20 -16.87 6.94
CA LYS A 130 -12.27 -15.89 6.82
C LYS A 130 -13.08 -15.83 8.11
N LEU A 131 -13.39 -14.64 8.55
CA LEU A 131 -14.37 -14.38 9.60
C LEU A 131 -15.77 -14.75 9.11
N ALA A 132 -16.61 -15.26 9.98
CA ALA A 132 -18.03 -15.52 9.71
C ALA A 132 -18.77 -14.22 9.37
N ILE A 133 -18.48 -13.15 10.11
CA ILE A 133 -19.06 -11.80 9.94
C ILE A 133 -17.95 -10.84 9.55
N ALA A 134 -18.21 -9.94 8.59
CA ALA A 134 -17.27 -8.91 8.21
C ALA A 134 -17.09 -7.89 9.34
N SER A 135 -15.83 -7.53 9.62
CA SER A 135 -15.49 -6.47 10.57
C SER A 135 -15.31 -5.14 9.83
N SER A 136 -15.96 -4.09 10.33
CA SER A 136 -15.93 -2.76 9.71
C SER A 136 -14.62 -2.00 9.94
N ASP A 137 -13.88 -2.35 10.99
CA ASP A 137 -12.66 -1.66 11.40
C ASP A 137 -11.36 -2.26 10.84
N ILE A 138 -11.41 -3.49 10.31
CA ILE A 138 -10.24 -4.16 9.73
C ILE A 138 -9.64 -3.37 8.56
N ILE A 139 -10.46 -2.87 7.64
CA ILE A 139 -9.96 -2.15 6.46
C ILE A 139 -9.30 -0.82 6.81
N PRO A 140 -9.93 0.09 7.60
CA PRO A 140 -9.26 1.30 8.05
C PRO A 140 -7.94 1.03 8.78
N LYS A 141 -7.91 0.07 9.70
CA LYS A 141 -6.69 -0.32 10.44
C LYS A 141 -5.62 -0.88 9.51
N SER A 142 -5.99 -1.70 8.52
CA SER A 142 -5.04 -2.27 7.56
C SER A 142 -4.40 -1.23 6.65
N ILE A 143 -5.12 -0.16 6.34
CA ILE A 143 -4.58 0.98 5.58
C ILE A 143 -3.62 1.78 6.45
N LEU A 144 -3.96 2.03 7.72
CA LEU A 144 -3.12 2.77 8.66
C LEU A 144 -1.82 2.02 8.98
N SER A 145 -1.88 0.71 9.21
CA SER A 145 -0.69 -0.14 9.42
C SER A 145 0.10 -0.43 8.13
N GLY A 146 -0.35 0.09 6.98
CA GLY A 146 0.28 -0.14 5.69
C GLY A 146 0.16 -1.58 5.17
N LEU A 147 -0.71 -2.40 5.74
CA LEU A 147 -0.93 -3.79 5.32
C LEU A 147 -1.76 -3.87 4.02
N SER A 148 -2.62 -2.89 3.78
CA SER A 148 -3.46 -2.78 2.58
C SER A 148 -3.26 -1.46 1.86
N PRO A 149 -3.41 -1.41 0.53
CA PRO A 149 -3.38 -0.15 -0.22
C PRO A 149 -4.60 0.71 0.15
N ARG A 150 -4.42 2.02 0.18
CA ARG A 150 -5.54 2.96 0.41
C ARG A 150 -6.49 3.01 -0.78
N PHE A 151 -5.94 2.91 -1.98
CA PHE A 151 -6.68 3.03 -3.23
C PHE A 151 -6.34 1.89 -4.18
N ILE A 152 -7.31 1.59 -5.04
CA ILE A 152 -7.18 0.70 -6.18
C ILE A 152 -7.50 1.47 -7.46
N THR A 153 -7.03 1.00 -8.60
CA THR A 153 -7.38 1.54 -9.92
C THR A 153 -8.13 0.51 -10.73
N VAL A 154 -9.17 0.97 -11.43
CA VAL A 154 -9.95 0.16 -12.36
C VAL A 154 -10.16 0.94 -13.66
N ASP A 155 -10.30 0.23 -14.76
CA ASP A 155 -10.52 0.82 -16.07
C ASP A 155 -11.97 0.62 -16.51
N ILE A 156 -12.64 1.70 -16.92
CA ILE A 156 -14.04 1.68 -17.33
C ILE A 156 -14.18 2.16 -18.76
N PHE A 157 -14.80 1.34 -19.58
CA PHE A 157 -14.97 1.60 -21.01
C PHE A 157 -16.43 1.44 -21.43
N GLY A 158 -16.75 1.99 -22.61
CA GLY A 158 -18.01 1.83 -23.27
C GLY A 158 -19.01 2.93 -22.94
N ARG A 159 -20.27 2.59 -22.68
CA ARG A 159 -21.38 3.56 -22.58
C ARG A 159 -21.49 4.16 -21.17
N VAL A 160 -20.45 4.78 -20.70
CA VAL A 160 -20.41 5.71 -19.56
C VAL A 160 -20.17 7.12 -20.06
N GLU A 161 -20.40 8.11 -19.23
CA GLU A 161 -20.19 9.51 -19.63
C GLU A 161 -18.73 9.82 -19.86
N ASN A 162 -17.86 9.46 -18.92
CA ASN A 162 -16.41 9.71 -18.96
C ASN A 162 -15.65 8.38 -18.83
N PRO A 163 -15.43 7.65 -19.93
CA PRO A 163 -14.64 6.42 -19.87
C PRO A 163 -13.16 6.72 -19.53
N GLY A 164 -12.52 5.82 -18.82
CA GLY A 164 -11.11 5.95 -18.43
C GLY A 164 -10.76 5.18 -17.17
N THR A 165 -9.54 5.42 -16.70
CA THR A 165 -9.02 4.85 -15.46
C THR A 165 -9.49 5.66 -14.27
N VAL A 166 -10.12 5.02 -13.30
CA VAL A 166 -10.58 5.66 -12.05
C VAL A 166 -9.88 5.08 -10.84
N LYS A 167 -9.62 5.95 -9.86
CA LYS A 167 -9.00 5.63 -8.59
C LYS A 167 -10.07 5.55 -7.51
N LEU A 168 -10.18 4.40 -6.87
CA LEU A 168 -11.23 4.05 -5.91
C LEU A 168 -10.64 3.65 -4.57
N PRO A 169 -11.36 3.84 -3.45
CA PRO A 169 -10.95 3.27 -2.18
C PRO A 169 -10.96 1.73 -2.23
N LEU A 170 -10.20 1.10 -1.34
CA LEU A 170 -10.25 -0.35 -1.18
C LEU A 170 -11.67 -0.78 -0.80
N GLU A 171 -12.13 -1.93 -1.34
CA GLU A 171 -13.51 -2.44 -1.20
C GLU A 171 -14.59 -1.53 -1.81
N ALA A 172 -14.23 -0.71 -2.79
CA ALA A 172 -15.22 -0.03 -3.61
C ALA A 172 -16.08 -1.05 -4.39
N ALA A 173 -17.35 -0.73 -4.55
CA ALA A 173 -18.27 -1.51 -5.37
C ALA A 173 -18.33 -0.97 -6.81
N LEU A 174 -18.93 -1.75 -7.70
CA LEU A 174 -19.14 -1.33 -9.09
C LEU A 174 -19.93 -0.02 -9.21
N SER A 175 -20.88 0.24 -8.28
CA SER A 175 -21.60 1.52 -8.20
C SER A 175 -20.64 2.71 -8.04
N ASP A 176 -19.67 2.59 -7.14
CA ASP A 176 -18.73 3.70 -6.86
C ASP A 176 -17.86 4.01 -8.10
N ALA A 177 -17.51 2.96 -8.84
CA ALA A 177 -16.76 3.12 -10.08
C ALA A 177 -17.58 3.83 -11.17
N ILE A 178 -18.86 3.47 -11.29
CA ILE A 178 -19.79 4.10 -12.26
C ILE A 178 -20.07 5.54 -11.84
N ASP A 179 -20.27 5.82 -10.56
CA ASP A 179 -20.55 7.18 -10.07
C ASP A 179 -19.41 8.15 -10.40
N LEU A 180 -18.14 7.68 -10.35
CA LEU A 180 -16.98 8.50 -10.73
C LEU A 180 -16.85 8.74 -12.24
N THR A 181 -17.33 7.81 -13.06
CA THR A 181 -17.31 7.97 -14.52
C THR A 181 -18.56 8.67 -15.09
N GLY A 182 -19.47 9.04 -14.21
CA GLY A 182 -20.76 9.61 -14.57
C GLY A 182 -21.81 8.58 -14.98
N PRO A 183 -23.02 9.00 -15.24
CA PRO A 183 -24.15 8.10 -15.47
C PRO A 183 -23.92 7.20 -16.68
N ILE A 184 -24.49 6.01 -16.60
CA ILE A 184 -24.55 5.09 -17.72
C ILE A 184 -25.46 5.69 -18.79
N LYS A 185 -24.94 5.85 -20.01
CA LYS A 185 -25.68 6.41 -21.14
C LYS A 185 -26.93 5.58 -21.46
N PRO A 186 -28.03 6.21 -21.91
CA PRO A 186 -29.23 5.50 -22.38
C PRO A 186 -28.89 4.42 -23.41
N LEU A 187 -29.71 3.39 -23.48
CA LEU A 187 -29.52 2.24 -24.39
C LEU A 187 -28.21 1.46 -24.12
N SER A 188 -27.73 1.47 -22.89
CA SER A 188 -26.68 0.58 -22.44
C SER A 188 -27.20 -0.84 -22.20
N GLY A 189 -26.33 -1.80 -22.42
CA GLY A 189 -26.58 -3.21 -22.21
C GLY A 189 -26.00 -3.74 -20.89
N LYS A 190 -25.63 -5.01 -20.88
CA LYS A 190 -24.98 -5.63 -19.73
C LYS A 190 -23.60 -5.04 -19.49
N ILE A 191 -23.21 -4.98 -18.23
CA ILE A 191 -21.84 -4.66 -17.84
C ILE A 191 -21.02 -5.94 -17.81
N VAL A 192 -19.84 -5.91 -18.40
CA VAL A 192 -18.87 -7.00 -18.38
C VAL A 192 -17.72 -6.61 -17.46
N LEU A 193 -17.48 -7.42 -16.45
CA LEU A 193 -16.30 -7.32 -15.60
C LEU A 193 -15.28 -8.35 -16.07
N ILE A 194 -14.12 -7.88 -16.44
CA ILE A 194 -12.96 -8.70 -16.80
C ILE A 194 -11.92 -8.52 -15.70
N ARG A 195 -11.45 -9.63 -15.15
CA ARG A 195 -10.45 -9.64 -14.09
C ARG A 195 -9.35 -10.62 -14.42
N TYR A 196 -8.12 -10.14 -14.41
CA TYR A 196 -6.94 -10.98 -14.54
C TYR A 196 -6.53 -11.48 -13.15
N ASN A 197 -6.57 -12.79 -12.98
CA ASN A 197 -6.12 -13.41 -11.74
C ASN A 197 -4.61 -13.63 -11.79
N LYS A 198 -3.98 -13.73 -10.60
CA LYS A 198 -2.53 -13.95 -10.50
C LYS A 198 -2.04 -15.31 -11.01
N ASP A 199 -2.95 -16.27 -11.12
CA ASP A 199 -2.71 -17.60 -11.71
C ASP A 199 -2.77 -17.60 -13.25
N GLY A 200 -2.90 -16.42 -13.87
CA GLY A 200 -3.00 -16.26 -15.33
C GLY A 200 -4.41 -16.48 -15.87
N THR A 201 -5.38 -16.86 -15.06
CA THR A 201 -6.77 -17.05 -15.51
C THR A 201 -7.48 -15.72 -15.69
N ILE A 202 -8.43 -15.67 -16.62
CA ILE A 202 -9.25 -14.49 -16.90
C ILE A 202 -10.68 -14.78 -16.48
N LEU A 203 -11.18 -14.03 -15.49
CA LEU A 203 -12.59 -14.03 -15.13
C LEU A 203 -13.34 -13.04 -16.02
N ASN A 204 -14.28 -13.55 -16.81
CA ASN A 204 -15.19 -12.73 -17.61
C ASN A 204 -16.62 -12.92 -17.08
N LYS A 205 -17.17 -11.86 -16.45
CA LYS A 205 -18.47 -11.94 -15.78
C LYS A 205 -19.45 -10.89 -16.32
N ASN A 206 -20.57 -11.34 -16.86
CA ASN A 206 -21.70 -10.47 -17.18
C ASN A 206 -22.46 -10.10 -15.90
N ILE A 207 -22.65 -8.80 -15.68
CA ILE A 207 -23.31 -8.26 -14.50
C ILE A 207 -24.58 -7.55 -14.93
N SER A 208 -25.72 -8.02 -14.40
CA SER A 208 -26.97 -7.29 -14.47
C SER A 208 -27.00 -6.21 -13.39
N TYR A 209 -26.27 -5.12 -13.65
CA TYR A 209 -26.03 -4.07 -12.68
C TYR A 209 -27.29 -3.39 -12.19
N SER A 210 -27.28 -3.02 -10.92
CA SER A 210 -28.30 -2.16 -10.31
C SER A 210 -27.64 -1.30 -9.23
N ALA A 211 -27.75 0.00 -9.36
CA ALA A 211 -27.23 0.98 -8.38
C ALA A 211 -27.83 0.79 -6.97
N ARG A 212 -29.09 0.30 -6.90
CA ARG A 212 -29.76 0.04 -5.61
C ARG A 212 -29.41 -1.31 -4.98
N ALA A 213 -28.65 -2.15 -5.68
CA ALA A 213 -28.25 -3.44 -5.14
C ALA A 213 -27.19 -3.28 -4.04
N LYS A 214 -27.27 -4.12 -3.01
CA LYS A 214 -26.32 -4.14 -1.91
C LYS A 214 -24.88 -4.26 -2.45
N ARG A 215 -23.99 -3.45 -1.91
CA ARG A 215 -22.53 -3.51 -2.20
C ARG A 215 -22.00 -4.92 -1.94
N GLY A 216 -21.15 -5.42 -2.84
CA GLY A 216 -20.64 -6.79 -2.77
C GLY A 216 -21.58 -7.89 -3.24
N SER A 217 -22.82 -7.54 -3.67
CA SER A 217 -23.77 -8.51 -4.24
C SER A 217 -23.44 -8.88 -5.69
N ARG A 218 -24.12 -9.88 -6.26
CA ARG A 218 -23.95 -10.26 -7.67
C ARG A 218 -24.25 -9.12 -8.65
N ARG A 219 -25.13 -8.19 -8.28
CA ARG A 219 -25.58 -7.06 -9.11
C ARG A 219 -24.76 -5.77 -8.86
N ASN A 220 -23.99 -5.73 -7.77
CA ASN A 220 -23.09 -4.63 -7.41
C ASN A 220 -21.85 -5.20 -6.70
N PRO A 221 -20.98 -5.94 -7.42
CA PRO A 221 -19.82 -6.60 -6.82
C PRO A 221 -18.74 -5.61 -6.42
N PHE A 222 -17.89 -6.01 -5.47
CA PHE A 222 -16.66 -5.29 -5.20
C PHE A 222 -15.69 -5.39 -6.36
N VAL A 223 -15.09 -4.28 -6.73
CA VAL A 223 -14.05 -4.19 -7.73
C VAL A 223 -12.67 -4.39 -7.10
N LYS A 224 -11.69 -4.78 -7.91
CA LYS A 224 -10.31 -5.01 -7.48
C LYS A 224 -9.33 -4.25 -8.35
N GLN A 225 -8.12 -4.12 -7.86
CA GLN A 225 -7.02 -3.52 -8.61
C GLN A 225 -6.89 -4.18 -9.99
N GLY A 226 -6.88 -3.35 -11.04
CA GLY A 226 -6.72 -3.79 -12.42
C GLY A 226 -7.95 -4.43 -13.06
N ASP A 227 -9.14 -4.33 -12.44
CA ASP A 227 -10.38 -4.76 -13.09
C ASP A 227 -10.66 -3.90 -14.32
N LEU A 228 -11.09 -4.54 -15.42
CA LEU A 228 -11.60 -3.88 -16.60
C LEU A 228 -13.13 -4.01 -16.62
N ILE A 229 -13.81 -2.87 -16.69
CA ILE A 229 -15.28 -2.79 -16.67
C ILE A 229 -15.75 -2.26 -18.03
N SER A 230 -16.49 -3.06 -18.78
CA SER A 230 -17.03 -2.66 -20.07
C SER A 230 -18.54 -2.55 -20.01
N VAL A 231 -19.09 -1.35 -20.27
CA VAL A 231 -20.51 -1.09 -20.38
C VAL A 231 -20.92 -1.22 -21.84
N LYS A 232 -21.59 -2.34 -22.19
CA LYS A 232 -21.96 -2.66 -23.58
C LYS A 232 -23.13 -1.81 -24.09
N ASN A 233 -23.28 -1.78 -25.41
CA ASN A 233 -24.47 -1.29 -26.10
C ASN A 233 -25.62 -2.28 -25.98
N SER A 234 -26.86 -1.80 -25.79
CA SER A 234 -28.04 -2.70 -25.73
C SER A 234 -28.59 -3.04 -27.12
N ILE A 235 -28.38 -2.19 -28.11
CA ILE A 235 -29.14 -2.22 -29.37
C ILE A 235 -28.66 -3.29 -30.38
N LEU A 236 -27.49 -3.85 -30.22
CA LEU A 236 -27.00 -4.82 -31.19
C LEU A 236 -26.33 -6.00 -30.47
N GLY A 237 -27.10 -7.03 -30.24
CA GLY A 237 -26.62 -8.32 -29.71
C GLY A 237 -25.62 -9.06 -30.61
N LYS A 238 -24.83 -8.35 -31.40
CA LYS A 238 -23.78 -8.92 -32.27
C LYS A 238 -22.57 -8.01 -32.30
N THR A 239 -21.79 -8.01 -31.24
CA THR A 239 -20.39 -7.57 -31.39
C THR A 239 -19.49 -8.42 -30.50
N THR A 240 -19.08 -9.56 -31.01
CA THR A 240 -17.83 -10.24 -30.70
C THR A 240 -16.60 -9.34 -30.90
N GLY A 241 -16.78 -8.13 -31.44
CA GLY A 241 -15.71 -7.17 -31.74
C GLY A 241 -15.15 -6.41 -30.55
N VAL A 242 -15.98 -6.10 -29.52
CA VAL A 242 -15.56 -5.25 -28.40
C VAL A 242 -14.50 -5.92 -27.52
N ILE A 243 -14.57 -7.26 -27.38
CA ILE A 243 -13.54 -8.00 -26.63
C ILE A 243 -12.21 -7.97 -27.41
N ARG A 244 -12.28 -7.99 -28.75
CA ARG A 244 -11.11 -7.96 -29.61
C ARG A 244 -10.42 -6.60 -29.62
N GLU A 245 -11.18 -5.50 -29.52
CA GLU A 245 -10.62 -4.15 -29.44
C GLU A 245 -9.97 -3.85 -28.07
N ILE A 246 -10.55 -4.37 -26.98
CA ILE A 246 -10.00 -4.15 -25.63
C ILE A 246 -8.84 -5.10 -25.32
N THR A 247 -8.89 -6.33 -25.81
CA THR A 247 -7.84 -7.34 -25.55
C THR A 247 -6.82 -7.46 -26.69
N GLY A 248 -7.09 -6.89 -27.86
CA GLY A 248 -6.21 -6.95 -29.02
C GLY A 248 -4.76 -6.56 -28.76
N PRO A 249 -4.49 -5.44 -28.06
CA PRO A 249 -3.13 -5.05 -27.71
C PRO A 249 -2.44 -5.98 -26.71
N PHE A 250 -3.21 -6.68 -25.88
CA PHE A 250 -2.68 -7.53 -24.80
C PHE A 250 -2.51 -9.00 -25.22
N ILE A 251 -3.31 -9.51 -26.16
CA ILE A 251 -3.19 -10.89 -26.66
C ILE A 251 -1.97 -11.05 -27.56
N GLY A 252 -1.53 -10.01 -28.28
CA GLY A 252 -0.35 -10.04 -29.12
C GLY A 252 0.98 -10.28 -28.40
N ILE A 253 1.03 -10.09 -27.08
CA ILE A 253 2.25 -10.25 -26.28
C ILE A 253 2.49 -11.72 -25.86
N TYR A 254 1.45 -12.56 -25.86
CA TYR A 254 1.53 -13.93 -25.35
C TYR A 254 1.51 -15.03 -26.42
N THR A 255 1.48 -14.68 -27.72
CA THR A 255 1.44 -15.66 -28.83
C THR A 255 2.74 -15.84 -29.59
N THR A 256 3.84 -15.27 -29.17
CA THR A 256 5.17 -15.58 -29.70
C THR A 256 5.87 -16.59 -28.79
N LYS A 257 5.85 -17.84 -29.29
CA LYS A 257 6.58 -19.06 -28.91
C LYS A 257 7.52 -18.99 -27.69
#